data_5b05a03b5a9b4df7ec6359d67f76b2a5
#
_entry.id   5b05a03b5a9b4df7ec6359d67f76b2a5
#
_cell.length_a   1.000
_cell.length_b   1.000
_cell.length_c   1.000
_cell.angle_alpha   90.00
_cell.angle_beta   90.00
_cell.angle_gamma   90.00
#
_symmetry.space_group_name_H-M   'P 1'
#
loop_
_entity.id
_entity.type
_entity.pdbx_description
1 polymer ?
#
loop_
_entity_poly.entity_id
_entity_poly.type
_entity_poly.pdbx_seq_one_letter_code
_entity_poly.pdbx_strand_id
1 'polypeptide(L)'
;MSPVASFDGLKLHCEERGAGPAVVFVHEYGGSCRSFDMQVEAFRARYRCVVFNARGYPPSEVPASVGSYSQEHALADIGSVLDGLAIGRAHLVGVSMGAASALQFALKQPGRVLSATLVGIGSGSDDPALFRENAEANAKQIETGGMRAFAEQMSRNANRIRLKDKNPAEFRRSLEELSKMSPVGHANTMRGVQARRPPLYAHEKQLASLRARTLVVVGDEDAGCRKPSEFLERVLPDARLVVMPRTGHALNQEEPAEFNRLCLAFIDAVQVERT
;
A
#
# COMPACT_ATOMS: atom_id res chain seq x y z
N MET A 1 -17.98 -6.51 10.04
CA MET A 1 -17.11 -7.30 10.98
C MET A 1 -16.74 -6.44 12.18
N SER A 2 -16.38 -7.08 13.30
CA SER A 2 -15.81 -6.35 14.43
C SER A 2 -14.42 -5.83 14.07
N PRO A 3 -14.03 -4.64 14.54
CA PRO A 3 -12.69 -4.14 14.32
C PRO A 3 -11.65 -5.05 14.96
N VAL A 4 -10.46 -5.11 14.35
CA VAL A 4 -9.31 -5.80 14.92
C VAL A 4 -8.58 -4.85 15.87
N ALA A 5 -8.21 -5.33 17.07
CA ALA A 5 -7.37 -4.57 17.97
C ALA A 5 -5.91 -4.60 17.47
N SER A 6 -5.29 -3.43 17.34
CA SER A 6 -3.85 -3.32 17.09
C SER A 6 -3.04 -3.68 18.33
N PHE A 7 -1.73 -3.82 18.17
CA PHE A 7 -0.80 -4.15 19.26
C PHE A 7 -0.82 -3.15 20.43
N ASP A 8 -1.21 -1.89 20.18
CA ASP A 8 -1.35 -0.81 21.16
C ASP A 8 -2.81 -0.47 21.51
N GLY A 9 -3.74 -1.37 21.16
CA GLY A 9 -5.15 -1.30 21.53
C GLY A 9 -6.05 -0.46 20.62
N LEU A 10 -5.51 0.14 19.54
CA LEU A 10 -6.33 0.85 18.55
C LEU A 10 -7.25 -0.11 17.80
N LYS A 11 -8.43 0.36 17.43
CA LYS A 11 -9.37 -0.39 16.59
C LYS A 11 -9.07 -0.14 15.11
N LEU A 12 -8.67 -1.19 14.42
CA LEU A 12 -8.46 -1.19 12.98
C LEU A 12 -9.70 -1.75 12.28
N HIS A 13 -10.23 -1.00 11.34
CA HIS A 13 -11.31 -1.47 10.47
C HIS A 13 -10.78 -2.50 9.49
N CYS A 14 -11.38 -3.69 9.50
CA CYS A 14 -11.03 -4.79 8.60
C CYS A 14 -12.29 -5.36 7.96
N GLU A 15 -12.18 -5.75 6.70
CA GLU A 15 -13.20 -6.51 5.98
C GLU A 15 -12.60 -7.77 5.37
N GLU A 16 -13.38 -8.84 5.35
CA GLU A 16 -13.01 -10.10 4.75
C GLU A 16 -14.03 -10.53 3.70
N ARG A 17 -13.55 -11.11 2.61
CA ARG A 17 -14.38 -11.72 1.55
C ARG A 17 -13.71 -12.99 1.04
N GLY A 18 -14.52 -14.01 0.72
CA GLY A 18 -14.03 -15.28 0.18
C GLY A 18 -13.47 -16.21 1.25
N ALA A 19 -12.85 -17.29 0.81
CA ALA A 19 -12.24 -18.33 1.62
C ALA A 19 -11.01 -18.91 0.94
N GLY A 20 -10.17 -19.66 1.67
CA GLY A 20 -8.93 -20.25 1.15
C GLY A 20 -7.69 -19.57 1.71
N PRO A 21 -6.54 -19.64 1.00
CA PRO A 21 -5.31 -18.96 1.40
C PRO A 21 -5.53 -17.44 1.53
N ALA A 22 -4.92 -16.83 2.54
CA ALA A 22 -5.15 -15.41 2.82
C ALA A 22 -4.34 -14.50 1.88
N VAL A 23 -5.01 -13.46 1.35
CA VAL A 23 -4.41 -12.32 0.65
C VAL A 23 -4.78 -11.07 1.43
N VAL A 24 -3.77 -10.35 1.95
CA VAL A 24 -3.95 -9.10 2.69
C VAL A 24 -3.54 -7.94 1.81
N PHE A 25 -4.46 -7.00 1.62
CA PHE A 25 -4.25 -5.80 0.82
C PHE A 25 -3.93 -4.62 1.73
N VAL A 26 -2.84 -3.90 1.41
CA VAL A 26 -2.34 -2.76 2.19
C VAL A 26 -2.37 -1.51 1.33
N HIS A 27 -3.22 -0.54 1.69
CA HIS A 27 -3.54 0.60 0.85
C HIS A 27 -2.44 1.67 0.81
N GLU A 28 -2.52 2.48 -0.23
CA GLU A 28 -1.68 3.66 -0.46
C GLU A 28 -2.04 4.83 0.47
N TYR A 29 -1.17 5.85 0.51
CA TYR A 29 -1.49 7.13 1.14
C TYR A 29 -2.69 7.80 0.45
N GLY A 30 -3.66 8.20 1.25
CA GLY A 30 -4.91 8.80 0.75
C GLY A 30 -5.91 7.81 0.16
N GLY A 31 -5.61 6.51 0.25
CA GLY A 31 -6.53 5.42 -0.07
C GLY A 31 -7.22 4.85 1.18
N SER A 32 -7.89 3.75 1.00
CA SER A 32 -8.57 2.98 2.05
C SER A 32 -8.73 1.52 1.62
N CYS A 33 -9.41 0.71 2.41
CA CYS A 33 -9.83 -0.62 1.99
C CYS A 33 -10.60 -0.61 0.65
N ARG A 34 -11.28 0.49 0.32
CA ARG A 34 -12.03 0.66 -0.94
C ARG A 34 -11.13 0.75 -2.18
N SER A 35 -9.86 1.08 -2.03
CA SER A 35 -8.90 1.05 -3.15
C SER A 35 -8.75 -0.32 -3.79
N PHE A 36 -9.20 -1.37 -3.10
CA PHE A 36 -9.07 -2.76 -3.54
C PHE A 36 -10.40 -3.45 -3.87
N ASP A 37 -11.52 -2.72 -3.99
CA ASP A 37 -12.83 -3.31 -4.28
C ASP A 37 -12.79 -4.21 -5.53
N MET A 38 -12.13 -3.76 -6.61
CA MET A 38 -11.98 -4.51 -7.86
C MET A 38 -11.06 -5.73 -7.73
N GLN A 39 -10.06 -5.67 -6.84
CA GLN A 39 -9.17 -6.78 -6.53
C GLN A 39 -9.89 -7.83 -5.69
N VAL A 40 -10.56 -7.39 -4.63
CA VAL A 40 -11.34 -8.28 -3.75
C VAL A 40 -12.38 -9.05 -4.55
N GLU A 41 -13.09 -8.39 -5.46
CA GLU A 41 -14.09 -9.05 -6.31
C GLU A 41 -13.48 -10.15 -7.19
N ALA A 42 -12.31 -9.89 -7.77
CA ALA A 42 -11.63 -10.85 -8.63
C ALA A 42 -10.99 -12.02 -7.85
N PHE A 43 -10.52 -11.76 -6.62
CA PHE A 43 -9.75 -12.74 -5.84
C PHE A 43 -10.63 -13.62 -4.94
N ARG A 44 -11.79 -13.14 -4.47
CA ARG A 44 -12.62 -13.79 -3.44
C ARG A 44 -13.15 -15.18 -3.80
N ALA A 45 -13.14 -15.52 -5.08
CA ALA A 45 -13.55 -16.86 -5.52
C ALA A 45 -12.55 -17.97 -5.12
N ARG A 46 -11.28 -17.61 -4.86
CA ARG A 46 -10.18 -18.55 -4.58
C ARG A 46 -9.38 -18.23 -3.31
N TYR A 47 -9.49 -17.02 -2.82
CA TYR A 47 -8.69 -16.51 -1.72
C TYR A 47 -9.56 -15.88 -0.63
N ARG A 48 -9.10 -15.99 0.61
CA ARG A 48 -9.59 -15.19 1.73
C ARG A 48 -8.97 -13.80 1.62
N CYS A 49 -9.70 -12.87 1.02
CA CYS A 49 -9.27 -11.49 0.83
C CYS A 49 -9.50 -10.69 2.10
N VAL A 50 -8.47 -10.06 2.61
CA VAL A 50 -8.52 -9.17 3.77
C VAL A 50 -8.10 -7.78 3.33
N VAL A 51 -8.95 -6.79 3.59
CA VAL A 51 -8.65 -5.37 3.43
C VAL A 51 -8.81 -4.67 4.77
N PHE A 52 -7.99 -3.69 5.06
CA PHE A 52 -8.10 -2.92 6.28
C PHE A 52 -7.72 -1.46 6.05
N ASN A 53 -8.24 -0.57 6.89
CA ASN A 53 -7.79 0.80 6.94
C ASN A 53 -6.64 0.94 7.94
N ALA A 54 -5.55 1.55 7.53
CA ALA A 54 -4.44 1.87 8.42
C ALA A 54 -4.90 2.80 9.57
N ARG A 55 -4.13 2.85 10.66
CA ARG A 55 -4.32 3.86 11.72
C ARG A 55 -4.36 5.26 11.11
N GLY A 56 -5.27 6.10 11.60
CA GLY A 56 -5.47 7.43 11.06
C GLY A 56 -6.41 7.51 9.86
N TYR A 57 -6.90 6.38 9.35
CA TYR A 57 -7.82 6.30 8.20
C TYR A 57 -9.19 5.77 8.66
N PRO A 58 -10.19 6.64 8.88
CA PRO A 58 -11.51 6.20 9.32
C PRO A 58 -12.12 5.14 8.39
N PRO A 59 -12.87 4.15 8.94
CA PRO A 59 -13.32 4.07 10.33
C PRO A 59 -12.32 3.42 11.31
N SER A 60 -11.05 3.18 10.94
CA SER A 60 -10.00 2.93 11.92
C SER A 60 -9.79 4.13 12.83
N GLU A 61 -9.37 3.90 14.07
CA GLU A 61 -9.12 4.97 15.02
C GLU A 61 -8.02 5.93 14.56
N VAL A 62 -8.17 7.20 14.95
CA VAL A 62 -7.29 8.30 14.56
C VAL A 62 -6.57 8.84 15.80
N PRO A 63 -5.37 8.33 16.13
CA PRO A 63 -4.58 8.89 17.21
C PRO A 63 -4.23 10.35 16.96
N ALA A 64 -4.35 11.18 18.01
CA ALA A 64 -4.03 12.62 17.90
C ALA A 64 -2.51 12.87 17.81
N SER A 65 -1.71 12.05 18.49
CA SER A 65 -0.26 12.22 18.55
C SER A 65 0.43 11.71 17.30
N VAL A 66 1.33 12.50 16.72
CA VAL A 66 2.20 12.08 15.61
C VAL A 66 3.11 10.91 16.01
N GLY A 67 3.43 10.75 17.30
CA GLY A 67 4.22 9.64 17.82
C GLY A 67 3.56 8.27 17.64
N SER A 68 2.23 8.23 17.43
CA SER A 68 1.50 7.01 17.12
C SER A 68 1.57 6.60 15.64
N TYR A 69 2.32 7.34 14.82
CA TYR A 69 2.49 7.08 13.40
C TYR A 69 3.96 6.89 13.08
N SER A 70 4.30 5.70 12.66
CA SER A 70 5.65 5.37 12.17
C SER A 70 5.58 4.15 11.25
N GLN A 71 6.68 3.87 10.56
CA GLN A 71 6.80 2.63 9.81
C GLN A 71 6.64 1.40 10.73
N GLU A 72 7.21 1.44 11.94
CA GLU A 72 7.09 0.36 12.93
C GLU A 72 5.64 0.11 13.33
N HIS A 73 4.86 1.16 13.56
CA HIS A 73 3.43 1.03 13.86
C HIS A 73 2.67 0.43 12.67
N ALA A 74 2.96 0.87 11.44
CA ALA A 74 2.31 0.33 10.25
C ALA A 74 2.59 -1.18 10.07
N LEU A 75 3.82 -1.62 10.37
CA LEU A 75 4.19 -3.04 10.33
C LEU A 75 3.50 -3.84 11.43
N ALA A 76 3.47 -3.30 12.65
CA ALA A 76 2.81 -3.94 13.79
C ALA A 76 1.29 -4.06 13.56
N ASP A 77 0.67 -3.08 12.88
CA ASP A 77 -0.74 -3.14 12.49
C ASP A 77 -1.01 -4.27 11.48
N ILE A 78 -0.14 -4.50 10.50
CA ILE A 78 -0.26 -5.67 9.61
C ILE A 78 -0.20 -6.97 10.44
N GLY A 79 0.74 -7.07 11.38
CA GLY A 79 0.84 -8.21 12.30
C GLY A 79 -0.43 -8.40 13.12
N SER A 80 -0.98 -7.31 13.68
CA SER A 80 -2.22 -7.33 14.47
C SER A 80 -3.43 -7.77 13.65
N VAL A 81 -3.52 -7.35 12.38
CA VAL A 81 -4.57 -7.82 11.47
C VAL A 81 -4.46 -9.32 11.24
N LEU A 82 -3.25 -9.84 10.98
CA LEU A 82 -3.03 -11.27 10.82
C LEU A 82 -3.42 -12.06 12.09
N ASP A 83 -3.00 -11.58 13.26
CA ASP A 83 -3.23 -12.24 14.54
C ASP A 83 -4.71 -12.20 14.93
N GLY A 84 -5.34 -11.02 14.81
CA GLY A 84 -6.75 -10.82 15.14
C GLY A 84 -7.70 -11.62 14.25
N LEU A 85 -7.27 -11.98 13.04
CA LEU A 85 -8.03 -12.81 12.10
C LEU A 85 -7.56 -14.27 12.07
N ALA A 86 -6.67 -14.67 13.00
CA ALA A 86 -6.08 -16.00 13.10
C ALA A 86 -5.43 -16.47 11.77
N ILE A 87 -4.73 -15.56 11.08
CA ILE A 87 -4.02 -15.84 9.84
C ILE A 87 -2.54 -16.09 10.17
N GLY A 88 -2.09 -17.33 10.06
CA GLY A 88 -0.69 -17.69 10.30
C GLY A 88 0.26 -17.08 9.26
N ARG A 89 -0.11 -17.16 7.98
CA ARG A 89 0.68 -16.66 6.84
C ARG A 89 -0.25 -16.12 5.75
N ALA A 90 0.20 -15.09 5.03
CA ALA A 90 -0.58 -14.48 3.97
C ALA A 90 0.30 -14.07 2.76
N HIS A 91 -0.33 -13.96 1.59
CA HIS A 91 0.18 -13.14 0.49
C HIS A 91 -0.11 -11.68 0.82
N LEU A 92 0.87 -10.81 0.65
CA LEU A 92 0.70 -9.37 0.84
C LEU A 92 0.63 -8.67 -0.51
N VAL A 93 -0.37 -7.83 -0.72
CA VAL A 93 -0.49 -6.96 -1.89
C VAL A 93 -0.53 -5.53 -1.40
N GLY A 94 0.55 -4.79 -1.59
CA GLY A 94 0.67 -3.41 -1.13
C GLY A 94 0.79 -2.43 -2.29
N VAL A 95 0.15 -1.27 -2.17
CA VAL A 95 0.25 -0.16 -3.13
C VAL A 95 0.96 1.01 -2.48
N SER A 96 1.99 1.57 -3.12
CA SER A 96 2.70 2.79 -2.69
C SER A 96 3.19 2.73 -1.23
N MET A 97 2.60 3.50 -0.32
CA MET A 97 2.85 3.43 1.12
C MET A 97 2.64 2.00 1.65
N GLY A 98 1.57 1.35 1.22
CA GLY A 98 1.27 -0.04 1.58
C GLY A 98 2.30 -1.03 1.04
N ALA A 99 2.86 -0.78 -0.15
CA ALA A 99 3.94 -1.61 -0.70
C ALA A 99 5.22 -1.50 0.13
N ALA A 100 5.57 -0.29 0.58
CA ALA A 100 6.71 -0.10 1.49
C ALA A 100 6.49 -0.83 2.83
N SER A 101 5.28 -0.78 3.37
CA SER A 101 4.92 -1.49 4.61
C SER A 101 4.95 -3.02 4.41
N ALA A 102 4.39 -3.53 3.30
CA ALA A 102 4.41 -4.96 2.98
C ALA A 102 5.84 -5.50 2.80
N LEU A 103 6.71 -4.78 2.11
CA LEU A 103 8.12 -5.13 1.94
C LEU A 103 8.86 -5.20 3.29
N GLN A 104 8.74 -4.15 4.09
CA GLN A 104 9.39 -4.11 5.41
C GLN A 104 8.84 -5.17 6.36
N PHE A 105 7.54 -5.45 6.31
CA PHE A 105 6.93 -6.54 7.08
C PHE A 105 7.51 -7.90 6.65
N ALA A 106 7.62 -8.15 5.35
CA ALA A 106 8.19 -9.39 4.82
C ALA A 106 9.65 -9.58 5.23
N LEU A 107 10.44 -8.50 5.34
CA LEU A 107 11.81 -8.54 5.85
C LEU A 107 11.86 -8.86 7.36
N LYS A 108 10.99 -8.24 8.16
CA LYS A 108 10.99 -8.41 9.63
C LYS A 108 10.28 -9.69 10.08
N GLN A 109 9.29 -10.16 9.35
CA GLN A 109 8.43 -11.29 9.69
C GLN A 109 8.36 -12.33 8.54
N PRO A 110 9.50 -12.85 8.06
CA PRO A 110 9.54 -13.71 6.87
C PRO A 110 8.72 -14.99 7.02
N GLY A 111 8.51 -15.48 8.25
CA GLY A 111 7.66 -16.62 8.54
C GLY A 111 6.15 -16.36 8.36
N ARG A 112 5.73 -15.11 8.26
CA ARG A 112 4.32 -14.70 8.13
C ARG A 112 3.91 -14.37 6.68
N VAL A 113 4.86 -14.32 5.74
CA VAL A 113 4.61 -13.92 4.36
C VAL A 113 4.81 -15.09 3.41
N LEU A 114 3.80 -15.35 2.59
CA LEU A 114 3.83 -16.36 1.52
C LEU A 114 4.48 -15.79 0.25
N SER A 115 4.07 -14.59 -0.14
CA SER A 115 4.66 -13.79 -1.22
C SER A 115 4.31 -12.31 -1.00
N ALA A 116 5.01 -11.42 -1.71
CA ALA A 116 4.74 -9.99 -1.71
C ALA A 116 4.50 -9.50 -3.14
N THR A 117 3.41 -8.75 -3.35
CA THR A 117 3.18 -7.96 -4.56
C THR A 117 3.33 -6.48 -4.19
N LEU A 118 4.33 -5.83 -4.77
CA LEU A 118 4.74 -4.46 -4.44
C LEU A 118 4.43 -3.55 -5.62
N VAL A 119 3.46 -2.66 -5.45
CA VAL A 119 2.89 -1.85 -6.53
C VAL A 119 3.26 -0.38 -6.35
N GLY A 120 3.89 0.24 -7.35
CA GLY A 120 4.25 1.65 -7.31
C GLY A 120 5.12 2.01 -6.09
N ILE A 121 6.10 1.18 -5.78
CA ILE A 121 6.95 1.32 -4.59
C ILE A 121 8.15 2.22 -4.84
N GLY A 122 8.60 2.94 -3.83
CA GLY A 122 9.92 3.58 -3.78
C GLY A 122 9.93 5.07 -4.08
N SER A 123 8.77 5.69 -4.26
CA SER A 123 8.65 7.15 -4.38
C SER A 123 9.46 7.88 -3.30
N GLY A 124 10.28 8.84 -3.70
CA GLY A 124 11.20 9.57 -2.81
C GLY A 124 12.55 8.90 -2.57
N SER A 125 12.85 7.75 -3.17
CA SER A 125 14.17 7.11 -3.03
C SER A 125 15.26 7.83 -3.81
N ASP A 126 14.93 8.48 -4.93
CA ASP A 126 15.88 9.24 -5.76
C ASP A 126 16.27 10.57 -5.11
N ASP A 127 15.34 11.24 -4.41
CA ASP A 127 15.57 12.48 -3.66
C ASP A 127 14.82 12.45 -2.33
N PRO A 128 15.41 11.86 -1.29
CA PRO A 128 14.77 11.75 0.03
C PRO A 128 14.58 13.10 0.73
N ALA A 129 15.43 14.09 0.42
CA ALA A 129 15.31 15.42 1.04
C ALA A 129 14.08 16.15 0.50
N LEU A 130 13.94 16.23 -0.81
CA LEU A 130 12.77 16.81 -1.48
C LEU A 130 11.48 16.08 -1.10
N PHE A 131 11.53 14.74 -1.02
CA PHE A 131 10.36 13.94 -0.63
C PHE A 131 9.89 14.29 0.80
N ARG A 132 10.83 14.46 1.73
CA ARG A 132 10.54 14.85 3.13
C ARG A 132 9.96 16.27 3.19
N GLU A 133 10.53 17.21 2.45
CA GLU A 133 10.03 18.57 2.36
C GLU A 133 8.60 18.60 1.83
N ASN A 134 8.31 17.87 0.75
CA ASN A 134 6.98 17.76 0.16
C ASN A 134 5.99 17.10 1.13
N ALA A 135 6.41 16.08 1.87
CA ALA A 135 5.56 15.44 2.87
C ALA A 135 5.18 16.42 4.00
N GLU A 136 6.12 17.22 4.49
CA GLU A 136 5.84 18.24 5.51
C GLU A 136 4.95 19.36 4.97
N ALA A 137 5.20 19.83 3.74
CA ALA A 137 4.36 20.82 3.09
C ALA A 137 2.91 20.32 2.92
N ASN A 138 2.73 19.09 2.50
CA ASN A 138 1.42 18.46 2.39
C ASN A 138 0.74 18.32 3.77
N ALA A 139 1.48 17.91 4.81
CA ALA A 139 0.93 17.83 6.16
C ALA A 139 0.43 19.21 6.65
N LYS A 140 1.23 20.26 6.45
CA LYS A 140 0.86 21.63 6.81
C LYS A 140 -0.36 22.12 6.02
N GLN A 141 -0.42 21.82 4.73
CA GLN A 141 -1.57 22.19 3.90
C GLN A 141 -2.86 21.47 4.37
N ILE A 142 -2.77 20.19 4.73
CA ILE A 142 -3.91 19.45 5.27
C ILE A 142 -4.39 20.06 6.59
N GLU A 143 -3.48 20.46 7.48
CA GLU A 143 -3.83 21.09 8.76
C GLU A 143 -4.51 22.46 8.59
N THR A 144 -4.08 23.23 7.61
CA THR A 144 -4.61 24.59 7.40
C THR A 144 -5.82 24.64 6.48
N GLY A 145 -5.84 23.82 5.42
CA GLY A 145 -6.86 23.83 4.36
C GLY A 145 -7.87 22.67 4.44
N GLY A 146 -7.57 21.65 5.24
CA GLY A 146 -8.38 20.45 5.38
C GLY A 146 -8.30 19.49 4.19
N MET A 147 -8.98 18.36 4.33
CA MET A 147 -8.93 17.28 3.34
C MET A 147 -9.59 17.62 2.01
N ARG A 148 -10.57 18.53 2.00
CA ARG A 148 -11.21 18.98 0.75
C ARG A 148 -10.21 19.72 -0.15
N ALA A 149 -9.47 20.68 0.41
CA ALA A 149 -8.44 21.41 -0.34
C ALA A 149 -7.31 20.49 -0.79
N PHE A 150 -6.93 19.51 0.05
CA PHE A 150 -5.94 18.51 -0.32
C PHE A 150 -6.43 17.60 -1.44
N ALA A 151 -7.68 17.15 -1.42
CA ALA A 151 -8.26 16.33 -2.50
C ALA A 151 -8.31 17.13 -3.83
N GLU A 152 -8.61 18.43 -3.78
CA GLU A 152 -8.56 19.29 -4.96
C GLU A 152 -7.13 19.40 -5.51
N GLN A 153 -6.11 19.56 -4.67
CA GLN A 153 -4.71 19.51 -5.10
C GLN A 153 -4.37 18.18 -5.74
N MET A 154 -4.77 17.07 -5.11
CA MET A 154 -4.51 15.72 -5.62
C MET A 154 -5.20 15.44 -6.95
N SER A 155 -6.32 16.12 -7.26
CA SER A 155 -7.00 16.01 -8.56
C SER A 155 -6.16 16.51 -9.74
N ARG A 156 -5.16 17.34 -9.47
CA ARG A 156 -4.24 17.93 -10.45
C ARG A 156 -2.86 17.24 -10.45
N ASN A 157 -2.68 16.24 -9.58
CA ASN A 157 -1.40 15.54 -9.46
C ASN A 157 -1.14 14.64 -10.66
N ALA A 158 0.04 14.77 -11.26
CA ALA A 158 0.46 13.99 -12.43
C ALA A 158 0.29 12.47 -12.24
N ASN A 159 0.54 11.96 -11.03
CA ASN A 159 0.40 10.55 -10.71
C ASN A 159 -1.05 10.03 -10.76
N ARG A 160 -2.05 10.90 -10.85
CA ARG A 160 -3.48 10.55 -10.91
C ARG A 160 -4.13 10.86 -12.27
N ILE A 161 -3.40 11.48 -13.18
CA ILE A 161 -3.95 11.86 -14.51
C ILE A 161 -4.39 10.61 -15.25
N ARG A 162 -3.61 9.54 -15.24
CA ARG A 162 -3.97 8.30 -15.93
C ARG A 162 -5.23 7.63 -15.36
N LEU A 163 -5.39 7.66 -14.05
CA LEU A 163 -6.64 7.19 -13.43
C LEU A 163 -7.85 8.02 -13.91
N LYS A 164 -7.69 9.33 -14.01
CA LYS A 164 -8.75 10.21 -14.52
C LYS A 164 -9.15 9.86 -15.96
N ASP A 165 -8.15 9.58 -16.80
CA ASP A 165 -8.39 9.27 -18.23
C ASP A 165 -9.00 7.88 -18.43
N LYS A 166 -8.49 6.87 -17.72
CA LYS A 166 -8.87 5.47 -17.91
C LYS A 166 -10.10 5.04 -17.10
N ASN A 167 -10.24 5.55 -15.88
CA ASN A 167 -11.35 5.23 -14.98
C ASN A 167 -11.85 6.47 -14.26
N PRO A 168 -12.55 7.38 -14.98
CA PRO A 168 -13.01 8.66 -14.42
C PRO A 168 -14.03 8.48 -13.27
N ALA A 169 -14.76 7.38 -13.22
CA ALA A 169 -15.67 7.09 -12.11
C ALA A 169 -14.89 6.81 -10.83
N GLU A 170 -13.88 5.95 -10.89
CA GLU A 170 -13.01 5.62 -9.79
C GLU A 170 -12.18 6.82 -9.34
N PHE A 171 -11.68 7.62 -10.28
CA PHE A 171 -10.99 8.87 -9.98
C PHE A 171 -11.87 9.81 -9.13
N ARG A 172 -13.12 10.04 -9.53
CA ARG A 172 -14.06 10.89 -8.76
C ARG A 172 -14.34 10.27 -7.39
N ARG A 173 -14.62 8.96 -7.32
CA ARG A 173 -14.86 8.24 -6.07
C ARG A 173 -13.69 8.39 -5.11
N SER A 174 -12.46 8.16 -5.57
CA SER A 174 -11.26 8.24 -4.73
C SER A 174 -11.02 9.64 -4.16
N LEU A 175 -11.30 10.69 -4.94
CA LEU A 175 -11.19 12.07 -4.46
C LEU A 175 -12.29 12.43 -3.47
N GLU A 176 -13.52 11.95 -3.70
CA GLU A 176 -14.62 12.17 -2.76
C GLU A 176 -14.35 11.47 -1.42
N GLU A 177 -13.87 10.24 -1.43
CA GLU A 177 -13.45 9.52 -0.22
C GLU A 177 -12.31 10.26 0.50
N LEU A 178 -11.26 10.65 -0.24
CA LEU A 178 -10.14 11.41 0.32
C LEU A 178 -10.61 12.70 0.99
N SER A 179 -11.58 13.41 0.40
CA SER A 179 -12.10 14.66 0.95
C SER A 179 -12.83 14.51 2.30
N LYS A 180 -13.27 13.30 2.64
CA LYS A 180 -13.98 12.95 3.87
C LYS A 180 -13.06 12.35 4.95
N MET A 181 -11.79 12.10 4.62
CA MET A 181 -10.82 11.51 5.54
C MET A 181 -10.42 12.45 6.69
N SER A 182 -9.75 11.90 7.69
CA SER A 182 -9.28 12.68 8.84
C SER A 182 -8.06 13.55 8.49
N PRO A 183 -8.12 14.89 8.66
CA PRO A 183 -6.96 15.73 8.46
C PRO A 183 -5.83 15.39 9.47
N VAL A 184 -6.18 15.09 10.72
CA VAL A 184 -5.20 14.68 11.74
C VAL A 184 -4.49 13.39 11.34
N GLY A 185 -5.24 12.36 10.96
CA GLY A 185 -4.68 11.08 10.52
C GLY A 185 -3.75 11.24 9.32
N HIS A 186 -4.16 12.02 8.32
CA HIS A 186 -3.38 12.22 7.10
C HIS A 186 -2.13 13.06 7.32
N ALA A 187 -2.21 14.16 8.07
CA ALA A 187 -1.04 14.98 8.41
C ALA A 187 -0.03 14.18 9.24
N ASN A 188 -0.50 13.42 10.23
CA ASN A 188 0.36 12.58 11.06
C ASN A 188 1.00 11.44 10.27
N THR A 189 0.28 10.82 9.32
CA THR A 189 0.85 9.80 8.41
C THR A 189 1.93 10.41 7.51
N MET A 190 1.73 11.63 6.98
CA MET A 190 2.79 12.32 6.23
C MET A 190 4.06 12.49 7.06
N ARG A 191 3.96 12.99 8.29
CA ARG A 191 5.10 13.26 9.16
C ARG A 191 5.73 12.01 9.75
N GLY A 192 4.89 11.09 10.26
CA GLY A 192 5.34 9.91 11.00
C GLY A 192 5.79 8.75 10.11
N VAL A 193 5.14 8.56 8.97
CA VAL A 193 5.41 7.45 8.05
C VAL A 193 6.17 7.92 6.81
N GLN A 194 5.58 8.84 6.03
CA GLN A 194 6.14 9.19 4.73
C GLN A 194 7.46 9.97 4.83
N ALA A 195 7.49 11.06 5.61
CA ALA A 195 8.69 11.89 5.76
C ALA A 195 9.87 11.17 6.44
N ARG A 196 9.58 10.10 7.22
CA ARG A 196 10.59 9.33 7.95
C ARG A 196 10.96 8.02 7.28
N ARG A 197 10.30 7.67 6.18
CA ARG A 197 10.61 6.45 5.43
C ARG A 197 12.00 6.58 4.80
N PRO A 198 12.91 5.63 5.09
CA PRO A 198 14.23 5.63 4.47
C PRO A 198 14.11 5.28 2.98
N PRO A 199 15.01 5.80 2.12
CA PRO A 199 15.05 5.44 0.72
C PRO A 199 15.38 3.96 0.54
N LEU A 200 14.81 3.30 -0.48
CA LEU A 200 15.04 1.88 -0.74
C LEU A 200 16.52 1.55 -0.93
N TYR A 201 17.26 2.43 -1.59
CA TYR A 201 18.70 2.25 -1.88
C TYR A 201 19.58 2.11 -0.62
N ALA A 202 19.13 2.67 0.52
CA ALA A 202 19.84 2.55 1.79
C ALA A 202 19.76 1.14 2.42
N HIS A 203 18.90 0.27 1.90
CA HIS A 203 18.60 -1.03 2.49
C HIS A 203 19.04 -2.22 1.63
N GLU A 204 19.95 -2.03 0.66
CA GLU A 204 20.35 -3.06 -0.31
C GLU A 204 20.71 -4.40 0.35
N LYS A 205 21.53 -4.38 1.40
CA LYS A 205 21.94 -5.60 2.12
C LYS A 205 20.76 -6.33 2.79
N GLN A 206 19.82 -5.57 3.33
CA GLN A 206 18.62 -6.15 3.96
C GLN A 206 17.66 -6.70 2.89
N LEU A 207 17.49 -5.98 1.79
CA LEU A 207 16.67 -6.40 0.65
C LEU A 207 17.19 -7.71 0.05
N ALA A 208 18.50 -7.87 -0.08
CA ALA A 208 19.12 -9.11 -0.55
C ALA A 208 18.87 -10.34 0.36
N SER A 209 18.36 -10.14 1.57
CA SER A 209 17.96 -11.23 2.48
C SER A 209 16.48 -11.59 2.47
N LEU A 210 15.68 -10.92 1.62
CA LEU A 210 14.24 -11.18 1.53
C LEU A 210 13.97 -12.63 1.08
N ARG A 211 13.15 -13.35 1.85
CA ARG A 211 12.81 -14.75 1.56
C ARG A 211 11.50 -14.92 0.78
N ALA A 212 10.65 -13.90 0.83
CA ALA A 212 9.36 -13.94 0.15
C ALA A 212 9.54 -13.72 -1.36
N ARG A 213 9.02 -14.63 -2.16
CA ARG A 213 8.91 -14.42 -3.61
C ARG A 213 8.15 -13.14 -3.88
N THR A 214 8.64 -12.30 -4.78
CA THR A 214 8.16 -10.94 -4.93
C THR A 214 7.77 -10.63 -6.39
N LEU A 215 6.58 -10.07 -6.57
CA LEU A 215 6.16 -9.41 -7.80
C LEU A 215 6.24 -7.90 -7.58
N VAL A 216 7.05 -7.22 -8.38
CA VAL A 216 7.12 -5.75 -8.41
C VAL A 216 6.34 -5.28 -9.63
N VAL A 217 5.36 -4.38 -9.44
CA VAL A 217 4.56 -3.83 -10.53
C VAL A 217 4.64 -2.32 -10.52
N VAL A 218 4.96 -1.73 -11.67
CA VAL A 218 5.08 -0.28 -11.83
C VAL A 218 4.51 0.15 -13.18
N GLY A 219 3.91 1.33 -13.23
CA GLY A 219 3.51 1.96 -14.49
C GLY A 219 4.72 2.58 -15.20
N ASP A 220 4.74 2.55 -16.51
CA ASP A 220 5.81 3.20 -17.29
C ASP A 220 5.80 4.73 -17.15
N GLU A 221 4.68 5.30 -16.76
CA GLU A 221 4.51 6.74 -16.50
C GLU A 221 4.60 7.11 -15.00
N ASP A 222 4.85 6.15 -14.11
CA ASP A 222 5.13 6.40 -12.70
C ASP A 222 6.63 6.69 -12.49
N ALA A 223 7.06 7.87 -12.93
CA ALA A 223 8.47 8.27 -12.94
C ALA A 223 9.16 8.16 -11.58
N GLY A 224 8.43 8.46 -10.48
CA GLY A 224 8.99 8.40 -9.13
C GLY A 224 9.22 6.99 -8.59
N CYS A 225 8.62 5.97 -9.21
CA CYS A 225 8.71 4.58 -8.74
C CYS A 225 9.44 3.67 -9.74
N ARG A 226 9.69 4.13 -10.97
CA ARG A 226 10.29 3.29 -12.02
C ARG A 226 11.69 2.80 -11.65
N LYS A 227 12.63 3.70 -11.39
CA LYS A 227 14.01 3.34 -11.00
C LYS A 227 14.08 2.54 -9.70
N PRO A 228 13.34 2.91 -8.62
CA PRO A 228 13.26 2.09 -7.42
C PRO A 228 12.74 0.66 -7.68
N SER A 229 11.79 0.48 -8.59
CA SER A 229 11.27 -0.85 -8.95
C SER A 229 12.30 -1.69 -9.70
N GLU A 230 13.05 -1.09 -10.62
CA GLU A 230 14.17 -1.74 -11.33
C GLU A 230 15.31 -2.11 -10.36
N PHE A 231 15.58 -1.26 -9.37
CA PHE A 231 16.51 -1.57 -8.29
C PHE A 231 16.08 -2.78 -7.48
N LEU A 232 14.80 -2.87 -7.10
CA LEU A 232 14.28 -4.02 -6.35
C LEU A 232 14.40 -5.32 -7.14
N GLU A 233 14.07 -5.33 -8.43
CA GLU A 233 14.24 -6.53 -9.27
C GLU A 233 15.69 -7.03 -9.27
N ARG A 234 16.65 -6.10 -9.31
CA ARG A 234 18.07 -6.45 -9.32
C ARG A 234 18.58 -6.98 -7.98
N VAL A 235 18.03 -6.47 -6.86
CA VAL A 235 18.59 -6.73 -5.53
C VAL A 235 17.86 -7.87 -4.80
N LEU A 236 16.56 -8.03 -5.03
CA LEU A 236 15.78 -9.07 -4.37
C LEU A 236 16.11 -10.46 -4.94
N PRO A 237 16.31 -11.49 -4.10
CA PRO A 237 16.74 -12.81 -4.56
C PRO A 237 15.76 -13.52 -5.50
N ASP A 238 14.46 -13.32 -5.29
CA ASP A 238 13.39 -13.93 -6.09
C ASP A 238 12.33 -12.87 -6.38
N ALA A 239 12.64 -12.00 -7.32
CA ALA A 239 11.75 -10.93 -7.76
C ALA A 239 11.54 -10.94 -9.26
N ARG A 240 10.33 -10.56 -9.67
CA ARG A 240 9.97 -10.30 -11.06
C ARG A 240 9.40 -8.89 -11.16
N LEU A 241 9.93 -8.08 -12.05
CA LEU A 241 9.36 -6.77 -12.40
C LEU A 241 8.38 -6.89 -13.58
N VAL A 242 7.24 -6.25 -13.43
CA VAL A 242 6.31 -5.99 -14.52
C VAL A 242 6.09 -4.51 -14.67
N VAL A 243 6.37 -3.99 -15.85
CA VAL A 243 6.10 -2.60 -16.21
C VAL A 243 4.83 -2.55 -17.03
N MET A 244 3.80 -1.90 -16.51
CA MET A 244 2.52 -1.76 -17.19
C MET A 244 2.55 -0.56 -18.14
N PRO A 245 2.28 -0.74 -19.44
CA PRO A 245 2.39 0.33 -20.42
C PRO A 245 1.25 1.35 -20.27
N ARG A 246 1.56 2.63 -20.51
CA ARG A 246 0.62 3.75 -20.45
C ARG A 246 -0.13 3.83 -19.13
N THR A 247 0.55 3.52 -18.03
CA THR A 247 -0.05 3.41 -16.71
C THR A 247 0.72 4.27 -15.72
N GLY A 248 -0.01 4.98 -14.87
CA GLY A 248 0.53 5.85 -13.83
C GLY A 248 0.71 5.10 -12.49
N HIS A 249 0.45 5.81 -11.39
CA HIS A 249 0.72 5.32 -10.04
C HIS A 249 -0.39 4.43 -9.45
N ALA A 250 -1.64 4.63 -9.85
CA ALA A 250 -2.80 3.90 -9.33
C ALA A 250 -3.17 2.68 -10.21
N LEU A 251 -2.16 1.87 -10.59
CA LEU A 251 -2.29 0.81 -11.61
C LEU A 251 -3.41 -0.19 -11.31
N ASN A 252 -3.63 -0.54 -10.05
CA ASN A 252 -4.69 -1.46 -9.65
C ASN A 252 -6.12 -0.90 -9.91
N GLN A 253 -6.23 0.41 -10.02
CA GLN A 253 -7.48 1.13 -10.32
C GLN A 253 -7.55 1.60 -11.78
N GLU A 254 -6.39 1.84 -12.40
CA GLU A 254 -6.27 2.26 -13.81
C GLU A 254 -6.50 1.13 -14.79
N GLU A 255 -5.94 -0.05 -14.49
CA GLU A 255 -5.98 -1.26 -15.31
C GLU A 255 -6.33 -2.49 -14.46
N PRO A 256 -7.51 -2.51 -13.80
CA PRO A 256 -7.83 -3.54 -12.81
C PRO A 256 -7.83 -4.96 -13.38
N ALA A 257 -8.28 -5.14 -14.62
CA ALA A 257 -8.34 -6.46 -15.24
C ALA A 257 -6.94 -7.06 -15.45
N GLU A 258 -6.02 -6.29 -16.01
CA GLU A 258 -4.64 -6.75 -16.26
C GLU A 258 -3.88 -6.88 -14.93
N PHE A 259 -4.03 -5.92 -14.01
CA PHE A 259 -3.44 -6.01 -12.68
C PHE A 259 -3.89 -7.30 -11.96
N ASN A 260 -5.19 -7.59 -11.94
CA ASN A 260 -5.74 -8.78 -11.31
C ASN A 260 -5.19 -10.06 -11.96
N ARG A 261 -5.13 -10.11 -13.27
CA ARG A 261 -4.57 -11.25 -14.03
C ARG A 261 -3.11 -11.51 -13.63
N LEU A 262 -2.29 -10.48 -13.57
CA LEU A 262 -0.86 -10.58 -13.19
C LEU A 262 -0.69 -11.07 -11.75
N CYS A 263 -1.41 -10.45 -10.82
CA CYS A 263 -1.31 -10.79 -9.40
C CYS A 263 -1.84 -12.20 -9.11
N LEU A 264 -2.99 -12.58 -9.69
CA LEU A 264 -3.55 -13.90 -9.50
C LEU A 264 -2.62 -14.98 -10.06
N ALA A 265 -2.09 -14.80 -11.28
CA ALA A 265 -1.15 -15.76 -11.86
C ALA A 265 0.12 -15.92 -11.01
N PHE A 266 0.62 -14.84 -10.42
CA PHE A 266 1.78 -14.87 -9.53
C PHE A 266 1.47 -15.60 -8.22
N ILE A 267 0.35 -15.28 -7.57
CA ILE A 267 -0.03 -15.90 -6.29
C ILE A 267 -0.34 -17.38 -6.48
N ASP A 268 -1.04 -17.75 -7.56
CA ASP A 268 -1.34 -19.15 -7.90
C ASP A 268 -0.06 -19.95 -8.07
N ALA A 269 0.94 -19.43 -8.79
CA ALA A 269 2.23 -20.11 -8.96
C ALA A 269 2.95 -20.36 -7.62
N VAL A 270 2.91 -19.39 -6.70
CA VAL A 270 3.48 -19.55 -5.34
C VAL A 270 2.73 -20.60 -4.53
N GLN A 271 1.42 -20.73 -4.70
CA GLN A 271 0.63 -21.75 -3.99
C GLN A 271 0.92 -23.16 -4.50
N VAL A 272 1.00 -23.37 -5.82
CA VAL A 272 1.28 -24.69 -6.42
C VAL A 272 2.63 -25.24 -5.97
N GLU A 273 3.66 -24.41 -5.84
CA GLU A 273 4.99 -24.85 -5.41
C GLU A 273 5.06 -25.24 -3.93
N ARG A 274 4.00 -25.03 -3.16
CA ARG A 274 3.93 -25.30 -1.71
C ARG A 274 3.03 -26.47 -1.34
N THR A 275 2.27 -26.97 -2.31
CA THR A 275 1.46 -28.20 -2.20
C THR A 275 2.25 -29.41 -2.65
#